data_cd5f4389f4aca69c6d82608d1c96e970
#
_entry.id   cd5f4389f4aca69c6d82608d1c96e970
#
_cell.length_a   1.000
_cell.length_b   1.000
_cell.length_c   1.000
_cell.angle_alpha   90.00
_cell.angle_beta   90.00
_cell.angle_gamma   90.00
#
_symmetry.space_group_name_H-M   'P 1'
#
loop_
_entity.id
_entity.type
_entity.pdbx_description
1 polymer ?
#
loop_
_entity_poly.entity_id
_entity_poly.type
_entity_poly.pdbx_seq_one_letter_code
_entity_poly.pdbx_strand_id
1 'polypeptide(L)'
;MFKWLFKRTAILFLPVGILSVVTVMSLWGFHRLTLEEPVAVLSFKQLSPQQYYVRLTEQNGKLHTYTLQGDEWELDAKIIKFSALANSMGQHTLYRLERIGSRYTEITSAQALMPTTIDLSAGSSWRWNELEQLVKKLPGVDAAYGSSVFLPMRDNQTYEVTLSTSGLIARPLENNS
;
A
#
# COMPACT_ATOMS: atom_id res chain seq x y z
N MET A 1 -10.55 44.91 -39.38
CA MET A 1 -11.76 44.12 -39.06
C MET A 1 -11.41 42.70 -38.59
N PHE A 2 -10.48 42.02 -39.20
CA PHE A 2 -10.09 40.63 -38.86
C PHE A 2 -9.49 40.45 -37.41
N LYS A 3 -8.66 41.37 -36.94
CA LYS A 3 -8.06 41.31 -35.60
C LYS A 3 -9.08 41.43 -34.44
N TRP A 4 -10.21 42.06 -34.68
CA TRP A 4 -11.25 42.25 -33.67
C TRP A 4 -12.14 40.99 -33.51
N LEU A 5 -12.40 40.31 -34.62
CA LEU A 5 -13.10 39.01 -34.60
C LEU A 5 -12.27 37.97 -33.86
N PHE A 6 -10.95 37.90 -34.11
CA PHE A 6 -10.02 36.95 -33.45
C PHE A 6 -9.98 37.17 -31.94
N LYS A 7 -10.01 38.40 -31.45
CA LYS A 7 -10.04 38.68 -30.01
C LYS A 7 -11.33 38.21 -29.35
N ARG A 8 -12.44 38.33 -29.99
CA ARG A 8 -13.74 37.90 -29.45
C ARG A 8 -13.90 36.39 -29.42
N THR A 9 -13.47 35.70 -30.45
CA THR A 9 -13.47 34.24 -30.48
C THR A 9 -12.49 33.66 -29.46
N ALA A 10 -11.28 34.24 -29.30
CA ALA A 10 -10.33 33.79 -28.29
C ALA A 10 -10.88 33.93 -26.86
N ILE A 11 -11.58 35.01 -26.53
CA ILE A 11 -12.22 35.21 -25.22
C ILE A 11 -13.32 34.16 -24.96
N LEU A 12 -14.01 33.69 -25.98
CA LEU A 12 -15.06 32.68 -25.84
C LEU A 12 -14.48 31.27 -25.68
N PHE A 13 -13.39 30.95 -26.38
CA PHE A 13 -12.78 29.62 -26.36
C PHE A 13 -11.79 29.42 -25.18
N LEU A 14 -11.24 30.50 -24.59
CA LEU A 14 -10.33 30.43 -23.49
C LEU A 14 -10.92 29.70 -22.25
N PRO A 15 -12.14 30.07 -21.75
CA PRO A 15 -12.75 29.39 -20.62
C PRO A 15 -13.10 27.92 -20.93
N VAL A 16 -13.49 27.60 -22.15
CA VAL A 16 -13.77 26.22 -22.58
C VAL A 16 -12.48 25.40 -22.59
N GLY A 17 -11.38 25.97 -23.08
CA GLY A 17 -10.06 25.34 -23.03
C GLY A 17 -9.58 25.08 -21.61
N ILE A 18 -9.70 26.09 -20.75
CA ILE A 18 -9.32 25.94 -19.32
C ILE A 18 -10.18 24.86 -18.64
N LEU A 19 -11.50 24.88 -18.87
CA LEU A 19 -12.41 23.90 -18.30
C LEU A 19 -12.07 22.48 -18.78
N SER A 20 -11.76 22.32 -20.07
CA SER A 20 -11.34 21.02 -20.63
C SER A 20 -10.05 20.51 -19.99
N VAL A 21 -9.03 21.38 -19.82
CA VAL A 21 -7.78 21.03 -19.15
C VAL A 21 -8.02 20.64 -17.70
N VAL A 22 -8.83 21.40 -16.96
CA VAL A 22 -9.18 21.09 -15.56
C VAL A 22 -9.93 19.76 -15.48
N THR A 23 -10.85 19.49 -16.39
CA THR A 23 -11.60 18.23 -16.43
C THR A 23 -10.66 17.04 -16.70
N VAL A 24 -9.77 17.15 -17.67
CA VAL A 24 -8.79 16.10 -17.99
C VAL A 24 -7.85 15.87 -16.79
N MET A 25 -7.35 16.93 -16.16
CA MET A 25 -6.50 16.82 -14.98
C MET A 25 -7.26 16.18 -13.80
N SER A 26 -8.53 16.51 -13.61
CA SER A 26 -9.37 15.88 -12.57
C SER A 26 -9.58 14.40 -12.84
N LEU A 27 -9.85 13.99 -14.08
CA LEU A 27 -10.02 12.59 -14.45
C LEU A 27 -8.73 11.79 -14.28
N TRP A 28 -7.59 12.37 -14.62
CA TRP A 28 -6.28 11.76 -14.37
C TRP A 28 -5.96 11.61 -12.88
N GLY A 29 -6.29 12.64 -12.09
CA GLY A 29 -6.16 12.58 -10.64
C GLY A 29 -7.04 11.49 -10.03
N PHE A 30 -8.29 11.36 -10.50
CA PHE A 30 -9.21 10.33 -10.03
C PHE A 30 -8.74 8.92 -10.37
N HIS A 31 -8.23 8.70 -11.58
CA HIS A 31 -7.69 7.38 -11.97
C HIS A 31 -6.51 6.97 -11.10
N ARG A 32 -5.62 7.91 -10.74
CA ARG A 32 -4.48 7.64 -9.83
C ARG A 32 -4.88 7.42 -8.38
N LEU A 33 -6.01 7.97 -7.94
CA LEU A 33 -6.52 7.75 -6.57
C LEU A 33 -7.08 6.33 -6.36
N THR A 34 -7.39 5.62 -7.43
CA THR A 34 -7.91 4.24 -7.38
C THR A 34 -6.87 3.17 -7.69
N LEU A 35 -5.65 3.56 -8.05
CA LEU A 35 -4.57 2.61 -8.32
C LEU A 35 -4.13 1.93 -7.02
N GLU A 36 -4.21 0.62 -7.04
CA GLU A 36 -3.60 -0.25 -6.05
C GLU A 36 -2.29 -0.80 -6.62
N GLU A 37 -1.22 -0.71 -5.85
CA GLU A 37 0.07 -1.26 -6.22
C GLU A 37 0.28 -2.59 -5.50
N PRO A 38 0.60 -3.69 -6.17
CA PRO A 38 0.91 -4.95 -5.50
C PRO A 38 2.15 -4.76 -4.62
N VAL A 39 2.11 -5.31 -3.42
CA VAL A 39 3.18 -5.20 -2.41
C VAL A 39 3.79 -6.56 -2.13
N ALA A 40 2.94 -7.55 -1.89
CA ALA A 40 3.36 -8.91 -1.55
C ALA A 40 2.25 -9.93 -1.84
N VAL A 41 2.68 -11.17 -1.99
CA VAL A 41 1.80 -12.34 -2.02
C VAL A 41 2.18 -13.26 -0.86
N LEU A 42 1.18 -13.69 -0.08
CA LEU A 42 1.35 -14.60 1.03
C LEU A 42 0.60 -15.89 0.75
N SER A 43 1.28 -17.02 0.85
CA SER A 43 0.66 -18.35 0.77
C SER A 43 0.85 -19.11 2.07
N PHE A 44 -0.20 -19.80 2.49
CA PHE A 44 -0.28 -20.48 3.78
C PHE A 44 -0.47 -21.98 3.58
N LYS A 45 0.27 -22.76 4.37
CA LYS A 45 0.07 -24.21 4.49
C LYS A 45 0.01 -24.58 5.97
N GLN A 46 -1.07 -25.19 6.39
CA GLN A 46 -1.24 -25.61 7.76
C GLN A 46 -0.31 -26.80 8.08
N LEU A 47 0.44 -26.67 9.15
CA LEU A 47 1.33 -27.72 9.69
C LEU A 47 0.67 -28.49 10.83
N SER A 48 -0.04 -27.76 11.69
CA SER A 48 -0.80 -28.30 12.83
C SER A 48 -1.88 -27.28 13.23
N PRO A 49 -2.79 -27.56 14.15
CA PRO A 49 -3.75 -26.58 14.64
C PRO A 49 -3.06 -25.29 15.05
N GLN A 50 -3.52 -24.16 14.52
CA GLN A 50 -2.99 -22.79 14.78
C GLN A 50 -1.50 -22.62 14.43
N GLN A 51 -0.91 -23.50 13.60
CA GLN A 51 0.46 -23.36 13.13
C GLN A 51 0.53 -23.47 11.61
N TYR A 52 1.10 -22.45 10.97
CA TYR A 52 1.14 -22.33 9.54
C TYR A 52 2.54 -22.06 9.03
N TYR A 53 2.91 -22.76 7.95
CA TYR A 53 4.06 -22.40 7.14
C TYR A 53 3.60 -21.29 6.17
N VAL A 54 4.33 -20.18 6.17
CA VAL A 54 3.99 -19.00 5.40
C VAL A 54 5.12 -18.69 4.43
N ARG A 55 4.77 -18.51 3.18
CA ARG A 55 5.66 -18.02 2.14
C ARG A 55 5.21 -16.61 1.76
N LEU A 56 6.05 -15.62 2.02
CA LEU A 56 5.86 -14.23 1.63
C LEU A 56 6.77 -13.92 0.46
N THR A 57 6.20 -13.53 -0.67
CA THR A 57 6.92 -13.05 -1.85
C THR A 57 6.65 -11.57 -2.01
N GLU A 58 7.70 -10.74 -1.85
CA GLU A 58 7.60 -9.30 -2.11
C GLU A 58 7.53 -9.03 -3.61
N GLN A 59 7.02 -7.85 -4.00
CA GLN A 59 6.94 -7.44 -5.41
C GLN A 59 8.30 -7.43 -6.13
N ASN A 60 9.38 -7.15 -5.40
CA ASN A 60 10.74 -7.18 -5.94
C ASN A 60 11.28 -8.60 -6.19
N GLY A 61 10.46 -9.64 -5.95
CA GLY A 61 10.81 -11.05 -6.08
C GLY A 61 11.53 -11.66 -4.88
N LYS A 62 11.75 -10.90 -3.80
CA LYS A 62 12.37 -11.43 -2.59
C LYS A 62 11.40 -12.39 -1.90
N LEU A 63 11.89 -13.59 -1.63
CA LEU A 63 11.13 -14.66 -1.00
C LEU A 63 11.56 -14.84 0.45
N HIS A 64 10.58 -14.87 1.33
CA HIS A 64 10.74 -15.17 2.73
C HIS A 64 9.86 -16.35 3.15
N THR A 65 10.32 -17.15 4.07
CA THR A 65 9.56 -18.28 4.61
C THR A 65 9.59 -18.25 6.13
N TYR A 66 8.43 -18.41 6.74
CA TYR A 66 8.26 -18.33 8.18
C TYR A 66 7.30 -19.39 8.68
N THR A 67 7.33 -19.65 9.97
CA THR A 67 6.27 -20.38 10.67
C THR A 67 5.58 -19.40 11.61
N LEU A 68 4.29 -19.21 11.41
CA LEU A 68 3.44 -18.39 12.26
C LEU A 68 2.54 -19.27 13.12
N GLN A 69 2.31 -18.83 14.35
CA GLN A 69 1.47 -19.52 15.31
C GLN A 69 0.34 -18.60 15.79
N GLY A 70 -0.89 -18.93 15.45
CA GLY A 70 -2.07 -18.11 15.71
C GLY A 70 -3.23 -18.45 14.78
N ASP A 71 -4.28 -17.64 14.85
CA ASP A 71 -5.49 -17.76 14.02
C ASP A 71 -5.48 -16.84 12.81
N GLU A 72 -4.86 -15.66 12.97
CA GLU A 72 -4.77 -14.62 11.96
C GLU A 72 -3.32 -14.22 11.72
N TRP A 73 -3.00 -13.84 10.49
CA TRP A 73 -1.74 -13.19 10.16
C TRP A 73 -1.91 -11.68 10.13
N GLU A 74 -0.83 -10.97 10.40
CA GLU A 74 -0.77 -9.50 10.36
C GLU A 74 0.47 -9.07 9.59
N LEU A 75 0.31 -8.11 8.68
CA LEU A 75 1.41 -7.50 7.94
C LEU A 75 1.39 -6.00 8.14
N ASP A 76 2.51 -5.47 8.64
CA ASP A 76 2.68 -4.04 8.88
C ASP A 76 3.61 -3.43 7.85
N ALA A 77 3.29 -2.20 7.46
CA ALA A 77 4.14 -1.37 6.64
C ALA A 77 4.18 0.07 7.15
N LYS A 78 5.30 0.73 6.91
CA LYS A 78 5.40 2.19 6.95
C LYS A 78 5.18 2.76 5.57
N ILE A 79 4.42 3.84 5.50
CA ILE A 79 3.99 4.48 4.27
C ILE A 79 4.33 5.97 4.33
N ILE A 80 4.91 6.49 3.25
CA ILE A 80 5.08 7.92 3.02
C ILE A 80 4.24 8.31 1.81
N LYS A 81 3.24 9.12 2.06
CA LYS A 81 2.29 9.59 1.06
C LYS A 81 2.65 10.98 0.60
N PHE A 82 2.64 11.18 -0.70
CA PHE A 82 2.85 12.49 -1.31
C PHE A 82 1.51 13.17 -1.60
N SER A 83 1.52 14.50 -1.65
CA SER A 83 0.35 15.30 -2.01
C SER A 83 -0.12 15.01 -3.44
N ALA A 84 -1.39 15.30 -3.72
CA ALA A 84 -1.96 15.10 -5.05
C ALA A 84 -1.17 15.83 -6.15
N LEU A 85 -0.62 17.01 -5.83
CA LEU A 85 0.22 17.78 -6.75
C LEU A 85 1.54 17.06 -7.02
N ALA A 86 2.23 16.57 -5.99
CA ALA A 86 3.48 15.82 -6.15
C ALA A 86 3.25 14.50 -6.91
N ASN A 87 2.14 13.81 -6.64
CA ASN A 87 1.74 12.61 -7.40
C ASN A 87 1.47 12.92 -8.87
N SER A 88 0.89 14.08 -9.20
CA SER A 88 0.68 14.49 -10.61
C SER A 88 2.00 14.77 -11.32
N MET A 89 3.06 15.11 -10.59
CA MET A 89 4.42 15.30 -11.08
C MET A 89 5.24 14.00 -11.15
N GLY A 90 4.61 12.83 -10.90
CA GLY A 90 5.25 11.52 -11.01
C GLY A 90 5.81 10.95 -9.72
N GLN A 91 5.59 11.60 -8.57
CA GLN A 91 5.96 11.01 -7.28
C GLN A 91 4.99 9.88 -6.92
N HIS A 92 5.55 8.74 -6.49
CA HIS A 92 4.78 7.58 -6.04
C HIS A 92 4.84 7.44 -4.52
N THR A 93 3.80 6.89 -3.93
CA THR A 93 3.79 6.52 -2.52
C THR A 93 4.96 5.57 -2.24
N LEU A 94 5.74 5.88 -1.22
CA LEU A 94 6.82 5.01 -0.75
C LEU A 94 6.30 4.14 0.39
N TYR A 95 6.68 2.87 0.38
CA TYR A 95 6.34 1.97 1.46
C TYR A 95 7.55 1.10 1.83
N ARG A 96 7.52 0.57 3.04
CA ARG A 96 8.44 -0.46 3.52
C ARG A 96 7.67 -1.42 4.42
N LEU A 97 7.77 -2.71 4.13
CA LEU A 97 7.29 -3.73 5.06
C LEU A 97 8.13 -3.70 6.33
N GLU A 98 7.46 -3.67 7.48
CA GLU A 98 8.12 -3.58 8.79
C GLU A 98 8.17 -4.94 9.47
N ARG A 99 7.04 -5.63 9.53
CA ARG A 99 6.96 -6.92 10.20
C ARG A 99 5.80 -7.75 9.69
N ILE A 100 5.96 -9.06 9.80
CA ILE A 100 4.90 -10.03 9.69
C ILE A 100 4.69 -10.68 11.06
N GLY A 101 3.44 -10.84 11.44
CA GLY A 101 3.09 -11.42 12.73
C GLY A 101 1.88 -12.33 12.65
N SER A 102 1.55 -12.89 13.80
CA SER A 102 0.32 -13.64 14.02
C SER A 102 -0.47 -13.07 15.17
N ARG A 103 -1.76 -13.37 15.19
CA ARG A 103 -2.69 -12.97 16.25
C ARG A 103 -3.58 -14.15 16.60
N TYR A 104 -4.05 -14.17 17.86
CA TYR A 104 -5.12 -15.06 18.30
C TYR A 104 -6.43 -14.28 18.37
N THR A 105 -7.49 -14.89 17.88
CA THR A 105 -8.83 -14.26 17.90
C THR A 105 -9.35 -14.13 19.34
N GLU A 106 -9.05 -15.13 20.19
CA GLU A 106 -9.45 -15.09 21.59
C GLU A 106 -8.37 -14.43 22.47
N ILE A 107 -8.76 -13.47 23.28
CA ILE A 107 -7.88 -12.71 24.18
C ILE A 107 -7.20 -13.64 25.20
N THR A 108 -7.92 -14.65 25.68
CA THR A 108 -7.38 -15.64 26.65
C THR A 108 -6.25 -16.45 26.03
N SER A 109 -6.40 -16.85 24.77
CA SER A 109 -5.35 -17.56 24.03
C SER A 109 -4.17 -16.66 23.72
N ALA A 110 -4.42 -15.39 23.38
CA ALA A 110 -3.39 -14.40 23.14
C ALA A 110 -2.52 -14.10 24.38
N GLN A 111 -3.10 -14.20 25.59
CA GLN A 111 -2.37 -14.02 26.84
C GLN A 111 -1.58 -15.26 27.27
N ALA A 112 -2.06 -16.46 26.93
CA ALA A 112 -1.45 -17.74 27.29
C ALA A 112 -0.36 -18.18 26.29
N LEU A 113 -0.52 -17.85 25.01
CA LEU A 113 0.34 -18.25 23.90
C LEU A 113 0.98 -17.00 23.30
N MET A 114 2.29 -16.98 23.14
CA MET A 114 2.98 -15.85 22.53
C MET A 114 2.73 -15.83 21.01
N PRO A 115 2.13 -14.76 20.45
CA PRO A 115 2.04 -14.61 19.02
C PRO A 115 3.42 -14.45 18.38
N THR A 116 3.59 -14.98 17.20
CA THR A 116 4.83 -14.85 16.43
C THR A 116 4.94 -13.46 15.85
N THR A 117 6.09 -12.81 15.97
CA THR A 117 6.38 -11.52 15.35
C THR A 117 7.78 -11.56 14.75
N ILE A 118 7.89 -11.22 13.47
CA ILE A 118 9.12 -11.29 12.69
C ILE A 118 9.36 -9.93 12.03
N ASP A 119 10.55 -9.38 12.25
CA ASP A 119 11.00 -8.12 11.65
C ASP A 119 11.41 -8.34 10.18
N LEU A 120 10.74 -7.69 9.26
CA LEU A 120 11.05 -7.67 7.83
C LEU A 120 12.01 -6.55 7.45
N SER A 121 12.16 -5.57 8.31
CA SER A 121 13.02 -4.39 8.09
C SER A 121 14.51 -4.67 8.29
N ALA A 122 14.86 -5.78 8.95
CA ALA A 122 16.22 -6.21 9.30
C ALA A 122 17.05 -6.58 8.06
N GLY A 123 17.53 -5.65 7.32
CA GLY A 123 18.29 -5.82 6.06
C GLY A 123 18.07 -4.68 5.08
N SER A 124 17.18 -3.77 5.42
CA SER A 124 17.04 -2.51 4.69
C SER A 124 18.22 -1.61 5.01
N SER A 125 19.04 -1.30 3.99
CA SER A 125 20.21 -0.40 4.10
C SER A 125 19.81 1.06 4.37
N TRP A 126 18.53 1.37 4.30
CA TRP A 126 18.02 2.72 4.48
C TRP A 126 17.63 2.96 5.94
N ARG A 127 18.18 4.01 6.52
CA ARG A 127 17.76 4.56 7.83
C ARG A 127 16.40 5.23 7.66
N TRP A 128 15.34 4.40 7.57
CA TRP A 128 13.97 4.87 7.31
C TRP A 128 13.51 5.96 8.26
N ASN A 129 13.91 5.87 9.52
CA ASN A 129 13.54 6.88 10.53
C ASN A 129 14.14 8.24 10.21
N GLU A 130 15.34 8.29 9.64
CA GLU A 130 15.98 9.53 9.21
C GLU A 130 15.37 10.03 7.91
N LEU A 131 15.10 9.11 6.97
CA LEU A 131 14.38 9.43 5.75
C LEU A 131 12.99 10.01 6.08
N GLU A 132 12.24 9.40 6.98
CA GLU A 132 10.93 9.86 7.43
C GLU A 132 10.99 11.27 8.02
N GLN A 133 11.98 11.54 8.87
CA GLN A 133 12.18 12.88 9.45
C GLN A 133 12.58 13.93 8.41
N LEU A 134 13.40 13.54 7.44
CA LEU A 134 13.81 14.42 6.35
C LEU A 134 12.64 14.73 5.43
N VAL A 135 11.90 13.68 5.03
CA VAL A 135 10.81 13.75 4.06
C VAL A 135 9.62 14.53 4.61
N LYS A 136 9.31 14.40 5.91
CA LYS A 136 8.27 15.22 6.60
C LYS A 136 8.51 16.72 6.51
N LYS A 137 9.73 17.16 6.26
CA LYS A 137 10.10 18.58 6.11
C LYS A 137 10.05 19.06 4.65
N LEU A 138 9.89 18.14 3.69
CA LEU A 138 9.87 18.49 2.28
C LEU A 138 8.48 18.96 1.85
N PRO A 139 8.39 20.02 1.02
CA PRO A 139 7.14 20.39 0.41
C PRO A 139 6.63 19.26 -0.50
N GLY A 140 5.35 18.94 -0.43
CA GLY A 140 4.74 17.90 -1.24
C GLY A 140 4.56 16.55 -0.54
N VAL A 141 5.03 16.38 0.69
CA VAL A 141 4.68 15.23 1.53
C VAL A 141 3.41 15.53 2.30
N ASP A 142 2.42 14.64 2.15
CA ASP A 142 1.11 14.78 2.79
C ASP A 142 1.12 14.12 4.18
N ALA A 143 1.57 12.87 4.25
CA ALA A 143 1.59 12.10 5.49
C ALA A 143 2.68 11.02 5.48
N ALA A 144 3.13 10.67 6.69
CA ALA A 144 3.90 9.45 6.95
C ALA A 144 3.25 8.72 8.12
N TYR A 145 2.82 7.46 7.90
CA TYR A 145 2.04 6.69 8.87
C TYR A 145 2.32 5.19 8.75
N GLY A 146 1.93 4.45 9.79
CA GLY A 146 1.90 2.99 9.76
C GLY A 146 0.57 2.48 9.24
N SER A 147 0.60 1.37 8.52
CA SER A 147 -0.59 0.66 8.08
C SER A 147 -0.42 -0.82 8.39
N SER A 148 -1.49 -1.44 8.86
CA SER A 148 -1.55 -2.86 9.17
C SER A 148 -2.74 -3.48 8.47
N VAL A 149 -2.57 -4.72 8.00
CA VAL A 149 -3.65 -5.56 7.50
C VAL A 149 -3.56 -6.92 8.15
N PHE A 150 -4.69 -7.49 8.52
CA PHE A 150 -4.78 -8.82 9.11
C PHE A 150 -5.98 -9.58 8.55
N LEU A 151 -5.82 -10.89 8.36
CA LEU A 151 -6.84 -11.81 7.87
C LEU A 151 -6.61 -13.20 8.49
N PRO A 152 -7.66 -14.06 8.54
CA PRO A 152 -7.52 -15.42 9.03
C PRO A 152 -6.50 -16.23 8.23
N MET A 153 -5.69 -17.03 8.94
CA MET A 153 -4.86 -18.06 8.29
C MET A 153 -5.72 -19.27 7.95
N ARG A 154 -5.64 -19.73 6.70
CA ARG A 154 -6.35 -20.92 6.23
C ARG A 154 -5.41 -21.80 5.43
N ASP A 155 -5.60 -23.11 5.53
CA ASP A 155 -4.79 -24.06 4.77
C ASP A 155 -4.96 -23.86 3.27
N ASN A 156 -3.83 -23.90 2.54
CA ASN A 156 -3.73 -23.72 1.09
C ASN A 156 -4.33 -22.38 0.56
N GLN A 157 -4.52 -21.37 1.42
CA GLN A 157 -4.98 -20.06 1.00
C GLN A 157 -3.82 -19.17 0.60
N THR A 158 -4.01 -18.42 -0.47
CA THR A 158 -3.10 -17.37 -0.92
C THR A 158 -3.79 -16.01 -0.81
N TYR A 159 -3.06 -15.01 -0.37
CA TYR A 159 -3.52 -13.63 -0.26
C TYR A 159 -2.61 -12.73 -1.08
N GLU A 160 -3.23 -11.82 -1.83
CA GLU A 160 -2.54 -10.69 -2.43
C GLU A 160 -2.67 -9.47 -1.52
N VAL A 161 -1.54 -8.81 -1.26
CA VAL A 161 -1.49 -7.56 -0.52
C VAL A 161 -1.14 -6.45 -1.48
N THR A 162 -1.99 -5.43 -1.51
CA THR A 162 -1.84 -4.23 -2.32
C THR A 162 -1.75 -2.98 -1.44
N LEU A 163 -1.09 -1.96 -1.93
CA LEU A 163 -1.05 -0.64 -1.33
C LEU A 163 -2.03 0.26 -2.06
N SER A 164 -2.99 0.79 -1.30
CA SER A 164 -3.92 1.80 -1.76
C SER A 164 -3.56 3.19 -1.21
N THR A 165 -4.33 4.20 -1.57
CA THR A 165 -4.19 5.55 -1.01
C THR A 165 -4.51 5.63 0.49
N SER A 166 -5.22 4.64 1.05
CA SER A 166 -5.61 4.56 2.47
C SER A 166 -4.71 3.64 3.29
N GLY A 167 -3.87 2.82 2.65
CA GLY A 167 -3.01 1.86 3.32
C GLY A 167 -2.98 0.50 2.65
N LEU A 168 -2.52 -0.51 3.39
CA LEU A 168 -2.50 -1.89 2.93
C LEU A 168 -3.91 -2.46 2.83
N ILE A 169 -4.13 -3.22 1.78
CA ILE A 169 -5.35 -4.01 1.57
C ILE A 169 -4.91 -5.43 1.25
N ALA A 170 -5.57 -6.43 1.83
CA ALA A 170 -5.34 -7.82 1.50
C ALA A 170 -6.61 -8.49 0.99
N ARG A 171 -6.48 -9.31 -0.05
CA ARG A 171 -7.58 -10.08 -0.64
C ARG A 171 -7.17 -11.53 -0.82
N PRO A 172 -8.06 -12.48 -0.50
CA PRO A 172 -7.83 -13.87 -0.86
C PRO A 172 -7.82 -14.00 -2.39
N LEU A 173 -6.81 -14.68 -2.91
CA LEU A 173 -6.83 -15.13 -4.30
C LEU A 173 -7.65 -16.41 -4.40
N GLU A 174 -8.54 -16.48 -5.39
CA GLU A 174 -9.25 -17.73 -5.69
C GLU A 174 -8.23 -18.73 -6.24
N ASN A 175 -8.09 -19.86 -5.57
CA ASN A 175 -7.34 -20.98 -6.11
C ASN A 175 -8.21 -21.58 -7.22
N ASN A 176 -7.94 -21.21 -8.47
CA ASN A 176 -8.49 -21.96 -9.61
C ASN A 176 -7.90 -23.38 -9.58
N SER A 177 -8.67 -24.30 -8.99
CA SER A 177 -8.41 -25.75 -8.99
C SER A 177 -8.71 -26.33 -10.36
#